data_ad4e54821d62e2fb9d41cc3f9d4be591
#
_entry.id   ad4e54821d62e2fb9d41cc3f9d4be591
#
_cell.length_a   1.000
_cell.length_b   1.000
_cell.length_c   1.000
_cell.angle_alpha   90.00
_cell.angle_beta   90.00
_cell.angle_gamma   90.00
#
_symmetry.space_group_name_H-M   'P 1'
#
loop_
_entity.id
_entity.type
_entity.pdbx_description
1 polymer ?
#
loop_
_entity_poly.entity_id
_entity_poly.type
_entity_poly.pdbx_seq_one_letter_code
_entity_poly.pdbx_strand_id
1 'polypeptide(L)'
;TLQRSAQTAQGVLTMKIEQVKVILTSPNQNYLFVKLITDSGVYGVGDASLNGQEHTVADFITSFLTPILIGRDPTQIEDFWQLVYRGAYWRGGNIVMSALCGVDMALWDILGKVTGQPLYRLLGGKVRDKVLCYSHVLGKTNEEKAALAASYVKERGLKVIRLRAGAPAANGTLGGGVQDGPKVE
;
A
#
# COMPACT_ATOMS: atom_id res chain seq x y z
N THR A 1 -23.77 -19.98 -21.67
CA THR A 1 -23.53 -18.71 -20.91
C THR A 1 -23.76 -18.94 -19.41
N LEU A 2 -24.86 -19.58 -19.01
CA LEU A 2 -25.19 -19.88 -17.60
C LEU A 2 -24.21 -20.88 -16.95
N GLN A 3 -23.72 -21.88 -17.69
CA GLN A 3 -22.73 -22.84 -17.19
C GLN A 3 -21.36 -22.20 -16.94
N ARG A 4 -20.92 -21.25 -17.76
CA ARG A 4 -19.67 -20.49 -17.52
C ARG A 4 -19.78 -19.60 -16.27
N SER A 5 -20.95 -18.97 -16.05
CA SER A 5 -21.15 -18.14 -14.85
C SER A 5 -21.21 -18.98 -13.58
N ALA A 6 -21.78 -20.19 -13.61
CA ALA A 6 -21.81 -21.11 -12.47
C ALA A 6 -20.41 -21.67 -12.15
N GLN A 7 -19.61 -22.01 -13.16
CA GLN A 7 -18.22 -22.45 -12.97
C GLN A 7 -17.33 -21.33 -12.43
N THR A 8 -17.53 -20.08 -12.87
CA THR A 8 -16.80 -18.91 -12.34
C THR A 8 -17.19 -18.64 -10.88
N ALA A 9 -18.47 -18.75 -10.53
CA ALA A 9 -18.94 -18.60 -9.16
C ALA A 9 -18.42 -19.70 -8.23
N GLN A 10 -18.36 -20.94 -8.71
CA GLN A 10 -17.85 -22.07 -7.94
C GLN A 10 -16.33 -22.01 -7.74
N GLY A 11 -15.57 -21.50 -8.73
CA GLY A 11 -14.14 -21.24 -8.62
C GLY A 11 -13.78 -20.14 -7.65
N VAL A 12 -14.64 -19.14 -7.46
CA VAL A 12 -14.47 -18.08 -6.45
C VAL A 12 -14.67 -18.62 -5.03
N LEU A 13 -15.57 -19.57 -4.84
CA LEU A 13 -15.91 -20.14 -3.52
C LEU A 13 -14.86 -21.11 -2.95
N THR A 14 -13.86 -21.53 -3.75
CA THR A 14 -12.84 -22.50 -3.31
C THR A 14 -11.41 -21.99 -3.41
N MET A 15 -11.22 -20.74 -3.81
CA MET A 15 -9.89 -20.13 -3.99
C MET A 15 -9.17 -19.96 -2.65
N LYS A 16 -7.87 -20.28 -2.64
CA LYS A 16 -7.01 -20.18 -1.46
C LYS A 16 -5.75 -19.39 -1.75
N ILE A 17 -5.26 -18.69 -0.75
CA ILE A 17 -3.94 -18.06 -0.82
C ILE A 17 -2.88 -19.16 -0.80
N GLU A 18 -2.08 -19.24 -1.86
CA GLU A 18 -1.00 -20.21 -2.01
C GLU A 18 0.36 -19.62 -1.67
N GLN A 19 0.57 -18.33 -1.99
CA GLN A 19 1.86 -17.69 -1.78
C GLN A 19 1.70 -16.24 -1.34
N VAL A 20 2.58 -15.83 -0.40
CA VAL A 20 2.78 -14.43 0.01
C VAL A 20 4.18 -14.01 -0.43
N LYS A 21 4.28 -12.93 -1.20
CA LYS A 21 5.54 -12.31 -1.57
C LYS A 21 5.64 -10.94 -0.91
N VAL A 22 6.72 -10.73 -0.19
CA VAL A 22 7.08 -9.43 0.40
C VAL A 22 8.17 -8.83 -0.47
N ILE A 23 7.94 -7.63 -1.00
CA ILE A 23 8.78 -6.98 -2.00
C ILE A 23 9.25 -5.64 -1.44
N LEU A 24 10.53 -5.56 -1.11
CA LEU A 24 11.21 -4.33 -0.74
C LEU A 24 11.89 -3.75 -1.98
N THR A 25 11.76 -2.45 -2.19
CA THR A 25 12.40 -1.75 -3.31
C THR A 25 12.69 -0.31 -2.95
N SER A 26 13.75 0.27 -3.54
CA SER A 26 14.24 1.61 -3.20
C SER A 26 14.63 2.42 -4.44
N PRO A 27 13.70 2.73 -5.36
CA PRO A 27 14.03 3.53 -6.55
C PRO A 27 14.41 4.98 -6.23
N ASN A 28 13.81 5.58 -5.24
CA ASN A 28 14.08 6.94 -4.73
C ASN A 28 13.86 7.05 -3.22
N GLN A 29 12.95 6.27 -2.70
CA GLN A 29 12.69 6.04 -1.28
C GLN A 29 12.33 4.56 -1.11
N ASN A 30 12.31 4.07 0.13
CA ASN A 30 11.94 2.69 0.39
C ASN A 30 10.43 2.49 0.22
N TYR A 31 10.07 1.37 -0.42
CA TYR A 31 8.70 0.89 -0.52
C TYR A 31 8.64 -0.57 -0.12
N LEU A 32 7.54 -0.94 0.50
CA LEU A 32 7.24 -2.31 0.88
C LEU A 32 5.89 -2.71 0.30
N PHE A 33 5.90 -3.67 -0.63
CA PHE A 33 4.69 -4.22 -1.21
C PHE A 33 4.44 -5.65 -0.74
N VAL A 34 3.17 -5.98 -0.58
CA VAL A 34 2.71 -7.34 -0.34
C VAL A 34 1.98 -7.82 -1.58
N LYS A 35 2.38 -8.98 -2.11
CA LYS A 35 1.68 -9.66 -3.20
C LYS A 35 1.17 -10.99 -2.70
N LEU A 36 -0.14 -11.15 -2.69
CA LEU A 36 -0.82 -12.41 -2.40
C LEU A 36 -1.13 -13.12 -3.72
N ILE A 37 -0.81 -14.39 -3.82
CA ILE A 37 -1.07 -15.20 -5.01
C ILE A 37 -1.96 -16.38 -4.59
N THR A 38 -3.01 -16.63 -5.35
CA THR A 38 -3.96 -17.70 -5.10
C THR A 38 -3.65 -18.94 -5.95
N ASP A 39 -4.17 -20.08 -5.55
CA ASP A 39 -4.10 -21.36 -6.28
C ASP A 39 -4.73 -21.30 -7.68
N SER A 40 -5.63 -20.35 -7.92
CA SER A 40 -6.20 -20.07 -9.26
C SER A 40 -5.33 -19.15 -10.12
N GLY A 41 -4.18 -18.67 -9.60
CA GLY A 41 -3.29 -17.72 -10.28
C GLY A 41 -3.73 -16.26 -10.20
N VAL A 42 -4.89 -15.95 -9.63
CA VAL A 42 -5.28 -14.56 -9.34
C VAL A 42 -4.38 -14.04 -8.24
N TYR A 43 -3.97 -12.77 -8.35
CA TYR A 43 -3.14 -12.14 -7.33
C TYR A 43 -3.63 -10.74 -6.98
N GLY A 44 -3.34 -10.31 -5.77
CA GLY A 44 -3.53 -8.94 -5.32
C GLY A 44 -2.25 -8.33 -4.78
N VAL A 45 -2.19 -7.01 -4.82
CA VAL A 45 -1.04 -6.23 -4.33
C VAL A 45 -1.52 -5.14 -3.38
N GLY A 46 -0.78 -4.95 -2.28
CA GLY A 46 -1.00 -3.87 -1.34
C GLY A 46 0.31 -3.21 -0.92
N ASP A 47 0.23 -1.99 -0.47
CA ASP A 47 1.35 -1.19 0.03
C ASP A 47 1.37 -1.25 1.56
N ALA A 48 2.48 -1.73 2.12
CA ALA A 48 2.72 -1.81 3.56
C ALA A 48 3.88 -0.90 4.01
N SER A 49 4.27 0.07 3.17
CA SER A 49 5.40 0.96 3.46
C SER A 49 5.21 1.73 4.76
N LEU A 50 6.24 1.72 5.60
CA LEU A 50 6.33 2.50 6.83
C LEU A 50 7.72 3.13 6.91
N ASN A 51 7.80 4.44 6.66
CA ASN A 51 9.06 5.16 6.52
C ASN A 51 10.05 4.85 7.64
N GLY A 52 11.21 4.29 7.25
CA GLY A 52 12.30 3.93 8.16
C GLY A 52 12.10 2.62 8.93
N GLN A 53 10.98 1.92 8.74
CA GLN A 53 10.67 0.66 9.43
C GLN A 53 10.20 -0.45 8.47
N GLU A 54 10.47 -0.31 7.17
CA GLU A 54 10.01 -1.25 6.15
C GLU A 54 10.49 -2.67 6.40
N HIS A 55 11.73 -2.84 6.86
CA HIS A 55 12.28 -4.16 7.20
C HIS A 55 11.53 -4.82 8.36
N THR A 56 11.17 -4.06 9.40
CA THR A 56 10.43 -4.57 10.54
C THR A 56 9.01 -4.99 10.13
N VAL A 57 8.37 -4.19 9.27
CA VAL A 57 7.05 -4.54 8.71
C VAL A 57 7.15 -5.77 7.82
N ALA A 58 8.20 -5.86 6.99
CA ALA A 58 8.45 -7.01 6.12
C ALA A 58 8.64 -8.31 6.92
N ASP A 59 9.42 -8.25 8.00
CA ASP A 59 9.59 -9.41 8.90
C ASP A 59 8.27 -9.79 9.57
N PHE A 60 7.50 -8.84 10.07
CA PHE A 60 6.21 -9.12 10.66
C PHE A 60 5.24 -9.80 9.67
N ILE A 61 5.22 -9.34 8.40
CA ILE A 61 4.40 -10.00 7.37
C ILE A 61 4.90 -11.42 7.11
N THR A 62 6.21 -11.59 6.95
CA THR A 62 6.81 -12.88 6.57
C THR A 62 6.68 -13.89 7.71
N SER A 63 7.04 -13.49 8.92
CA SER A 63 7.17 -14.41 10.05
C SER A 63 5.84 -14.65 10.78
N PHE A 64 4.95 -13.65 10.81
CA PHE A 64 3.71 -13.71 11.58
C PHE A 64 2.45 -13.82 10.69
N LEU A 65 2.29 -12.95 9.67
CA LEU A 65 1.05 -12.95 8.87
C LEU A 65 1.02 -14.06 7.82
N THR A 66 2.15 -14.39 7.19
CA THR A 66 2.20 -15.41 6.13
C THR A 66 1.69 -16.78 6.57
N PRO A 67 2.09 -17.34 7.74
CA PRO A 67 1.53 -18.61 8.21
C PRO A 67 0.02 -18.59 8.45
N ILE A 68 -0.52 -17.42 8.80
CA ILE A 68 -1.96 -17.24 9.02
C ILE A 68 -2.71 -17.15 7.69
N LEU A 69 -2.09 -16.55 6.66
CA LEU A 69 -2.69 -16.30 5.35
C LEU A 69 -2.78 -17.53 4.46
N ILE A 70 -1.72 -18.35 4.46
CA ILE A 70 -1.65 -19.52 3.57
C ILE A 70 -2.83 -20.49 3.82
N GLY A 71 -3.48 -20.88 2.73
CA GLY A 71 -4.62 -21.78 2.72
C GLY A 71 -5.97 -21.13 3.03
N ARG A 72 -6.00 -19.82 3.37
CA ARG A 72 -7.25 -19.09 3.61
C ARG A 72 -7.91 -18.64 2.30
N ASP A 73 -9.21 -18.50 2.38
CA ASP A 73 -10.03 -17.85 1.36
C ASP A 73 -9.74 -16.35 1.35
N PRO A 74 -9.20 -15.79 0.26
CA PRO A 74 -8.86 -14.36 0.19
C PRO A 74 -10.08 -13.45 0.12
N THR A 75 -11.29 -13.99 -0.03
CA THR A 75 -12.52 -13.18 -0.04
C THR A 75 -13.06 -12.90 1.36
N GLN A 76 -12.57 -13.61 2.37
CA GLN A 76 -12.94 -13.42 3.78
C GLN A 76 -12.09 -12.31 4.43
N ILE A 77 -12.18 -11.09 3.86
CA ILE A 77 -11.31 -9.95 4.21
C ILE A 77 -11.51 -9.52 5.66
N GLU A 78 -12.77 -9.36 6.07
CA GLU A 78 -13.09 -8.92 7.43
C GLU A 78 -12.73 -9.97 8.47
N ASP A 79 -12.90 -11.26 8.18
CA ASP A 79 -12.49 -12.35 9.08
C ASP A 79 -10.97 -12.31 9.33
N PHE A 80 -10.18 -12.12 8.27
CA PHE A 80 -8.73 -11.95 8.41
C PHE A 80 -8.38 -10.71 9.22
N TRP A 81 -9.02 -9.57 8.94
CA TRP A 81 -8.78 -8.32 9.67
C TRP A 81 -9.06 -8.48 11.17
N GLN A 82 -10.21 -9.05 11.52
CA GLN A 82 -10.60 -9.30 12.91
C GLN A 82 -9.64 -10.28 13.60
N LEU A 83 -9.24 -11.33 12.89
CA LEU A 83 -8.30 -12.32 13.43
C LEU A 83 -6.97 -11.68 13.80
N VAL A 84 -6.39 -10.87 12.91
CA VAL A 84 -5.09 -10.24 13.16
C VAL A 84 -5.19 -9.12 14.19
N TYR A 85 -6.19 -8.24 14.06
CA TYR A 85 -6.30 -7.08 14.94
C TYR A 85 -6.78 -7.47 16.35
N ARG A 86 -7.83 -8.28 16.45
CA ARG A 86 -8.43 -8.66 17.75
C ARG A 86 -7.77 -9.87 18.39
N GLY A 87 -7.21 -10.78 17.59
CA GLY A 87 -6.52 -11.97 18.05
C GLY A 87 -5.15 -11.68 18.69
N ALA A 88 -4.52 -10.54 18.34
CA ALA A 88 -3.28 -10.14 18.97
C ALA A 88 -3.49 -9.65 20.40
N TYR A 89 -2.59 -10.09 21.32
CA TYR A 89 -2.62 -9.60 22.71
C TYR A 89 -2.32 -8.09 22.76
N TRP A 90 -1.28 -7.64 22.01
CA TRP A 90 -0.94 -6.24 21.83
C TRP A 90 -1.53 -5.74 20.50
N ARG A 91 -2.54 -4.89 20.60
CA ARG A 91 -3.29 -4.38 19.45
C ARG A 91 -2.73 -3.07 18.94
N GLY A 92 -2.74 -2.89 17.62
CA GLY A 92 -2.36 -1.64 16.96
C GLY A 92 -0.85 -1.44 16.90
N GLY A 93 -0.44 -0.17 16.82
CA GLY A 93 0.94 0.23 16.55
C GLY A 93 1.24 0.27 15.05
N ASN A 94 2.21 1.12 14.69
CA ASN A 94 2.46 1.43 13.27
C ASN A 94 2.88 0.19 12.46
N ILE A 95 3.70 -0.69 13.04
CA ILE A 95 4.21 -1.88 12.34
C ILE A 95 3.04 -2.84 12.02
N VAL A 96 2.27 -3.22 13.04
CA VAL A 96 1.14 -4.14 12.89
C VAL A 96 0.10 -3.58 11.94
N MET A 97 -0.23 -2.29 12.08
CA MET A 97 -1.24 -1.66 11.23
C MET A 97 -0.78 -1.48 9.79
N SER A 98 0.49 -1.15 9.53
CA SER A 98 1.01 -1.07 8.16
C SER A 98 1.03 -2.45 7.49
N ALA A 99 1.45 -3.48 8.20
CA ALA A 99 1.42 -4.85 7.69
C ALA A 99 -0.01 -5.31 7.39
N LEU A 100 -0.94 -5.09 8.32
CA LEU A 100 -2.35 -5.43 8.16
C LEU A 100 -2.98 -4.67 6.97
N CYS A 101 -2.74 -3.36 6.86
CA CYS A 101 -3.24 -2.55 5.74
C CYS A 101 -2.72 -3.03 4.38
N GLY A 102 -1.43 -3.39 4.28
CA GLY A 102 -0.87 -3.92 3.04
C GLY A 102 -1.53 -5.23 2.61
N VAL A 103 -1.77 -6.13 3.55
CA VAL A 103 -2.48 -7.39 3.28
C VAL A 103 -3.95 -7.13 2.95
N ASP A 104 -4.63 -6.27 3.69
CA ASP A 104 -6.02 -5.88 3.45
C ASP A 104 -6.21 -5.33 2.03
N MET A 105 -5.37 -4.38 1.61
CA MET A 105 -5.38 -3.86 0.23
C MET A 105 -5.20 -4.97 -0.82
N ALA A 106 -4.29 -5.92 -0.57
CA ALA A 106 -4.08 -7.03 -1.49
C ALA A 106 -5.29 -7.98 -1.58
N LEU A 107 -5.99 -8.21 -0.48
CA LEU A 107 -7.22 -9.01 -0.45
C LEU A 107 -8.35 -8.30 -1.21
N TRP A 108 -8.53 -7.00 -1.02
CA TRP A 108 -9.50 -6.19 -1.77
C TRP A 108 -9.17 -6.15 -3.27
N ASP A 109 -7.89 -6.11 -3.66
CA ASP A 109 -7.46 -6.18 -5.06
C ASP A 109 -7.83 -7.54 -5.68
N ILE A 110 -7.66 -8.65 -4.95
CA ILE A 110 -8.13 -9.97 -5.37
C ILE A 110 -9.65 -9.94 -5.57
N LEU A 111 -10.40 -9.46 -4.58
CA LEU A 111 -11.87 -9.42 -4.64
C LEU A 111 -12.35 -8.61 -5.86
N GLY A 112 -11.75 -7.47 -6.13
CA GLY A 112 -12.04 -6.66 -7.32
C GLY A 112 -11.82 -7.43 -8.61
N LYS A 113 -10.71 -8.15 -8.72
CA LYS A 113 -10.35 -8.96 -9.90
C LYS A 113 -11.30 -10.14 -10.12
N VAL A 114 -11.62 -10.89 -9.08
CA VAL A 114 -12.50 -12.08 -9.21
C VAL A 114 -13.97 -11.69 -9.45
N THR A 115 -14.41 -10.55 -8.94
CA THR A 115 -15.75 -10.05 -9.19
C THR A 115 -15.87 -9.23 -10.48
N GLY A 116 -14.74 -8.89 -11.11
CA GLY A 116 -14.71 -8.00 -12.29
C GLY A 116 -15.19 -6.58 -11.98
N GLN A 117 -15.10 -6.15 -10.72
CA GLN A 117 -15.53 -4.83 -10.28
C GLN A 117 -14.35 -3.95 -9.86
N PRO A 118 -14.33 -2.67 -10.27
CA PRO A 118 -13.34 -1.75 -9.74
C PRO A 118 -13.60 -1.52 -8.24
N LEU A 119 -12.51 -1.39 -7.49
CA LEU A 119 -12.55 -1.33 -6.03
C LEU A 119 -13.49 -0.24 -5.49
N TYR A 120 -13.52 0.93 -6.14
CA TYR A 120 -14.41 2.01 -5.70
C TYR A 120 -15.90 1.62 -5.70
N ARG A 121 -16.33 0.68 -6.57
CA ARG A 121 -17.72 0.18 -6.56
C ARG A 121 -17.98 -0.75 -5.39
N LEU A 122 -17.01 -1.60 -5.06
CA LEU A 122 -17.09 -2.49 -3.89
C LEU A 122 -17.12 -1.70 -2.58
N LEU A 123 -16.45 -0.54 -2.55
CA LEU A 123 -16.38 0.35 -1.37
C LEU A 123 -17.51 1.38 -1.29
N GLY A 124 -18.57 1.24 -2.09
CA GLY A 124 -19.76 2.09 -1.97
C GLY A 124 -19.95 3.12 -3.08
N GLY A 125 -19.10 3.15 -4.10
CA GLY A 125 -19.27 3.97 -5.27
C GLY A 125 -18.36 5.20 -5.37
N LYS A 126 -18.51 5.92 -6.46
CA LYS A 126 -17.63 7.02 -6.83
C LYS A 126 -18.21 8.35 -6.37
N VAL A 127 -17.44 9.10 -5.61
CA VAL A 127 -17.81 10.42 -5.08
C VAL A 127 -17.35 11.55 -6.01
N ARG A 128 -16.23 11.37 -6.72
CA ARG A 128 -15.63 12.38 -7.59
C ARG A 128 -14.86 11.75 -8.74
N ASP A 129 -14.70 12.49 -9.83
CA ASP A 129 -13.94 12.04 -11.01
C ASP A 129 -12.45 12.40 -10.93
N LYS A 130 -12.11 13.43 -10.16
CA LYS A 130 -10.75 13.95 -10.02
C LYS A 130 -10.47 14.29 -8.56
N VAL A 131 -9.24 14.05 -8.14
CA VAL A 131 -8.73 14.44 -6.83
C VAL A 131 -7.79 15.64 -7.01
N LEU A 132 -7.98 16.68 -6.19
CA LEU A 132 -7.04 17.80 -6.15
C LEU A 132 -5.73 17.31 -5.54
N CYS A 133 -4.67 17.35 -6.36
CA CYS A 133 -3.33 16.95 -5.95
C CYS A 133 -2.48 18.16 -5.63
N TYR A 134 -1.51 17.96 -4.73
CA TYR A 134 -0.42 18.89 -4.49
C TYR A 134 0.93 18.16 -4.69
N SER A 135 2.00 18.93 -4.89
CA SER A 135 3.34 18.38 -4.90
C SER A 135 4.22 19.08 -3.87
N HIS A 136 5.16 18.31 -3.34
CA HIS A 136 6.24 18.87 -2.55
C HIS A 136 7.30 19.47 -3.49
N VAL A 137 7.75 20.64 -3.17
CA VAL A 137 8.85 21.30 -3.86
C VAL A 137 10.09 21.20 -3.00
N LEU A 138 11.10 20.52 -3.51
CA LEU A 138 12.40 20.35 -2.89
C LEU A 138 13.42 21.22 -3.60
N GLY A 139 14.37 21.79 -2.86
CA GLY A 139 15.46 22.60 -3.37
C GLY A 139 16.40 23.00 -2.25
N LYS A 140 17.65 23.29 -2.57
CA LYS A 140 18.67 23.69 -1.61
C LYS A 140 18.50 25.16 -1.19
N THR A 141 18.04 26.01 -2.13
CA THR A 141 17.81 27.44 -1.89
C THR A 141 16.33 27.79 -2.08
N ASN A 142 15.95 28.99 -1.63
CA ASN A 142 14.58 29.47 -1.82
C ASN A 142 14.29 29.79 -3.29
N GLU A 143 15.30 30.23 -4.03
CA GLU A 143 15.24 30.53 -5.47
C GLU A 143 14.99 29.26 -6.26
N GLU A 144 15.72 28.17 -5.97
CA GLU A 144 15.49 26.85 -6.58
C GLU A 144 14.08 26.35 -6.30
N LYS A 145 13.61 26.49 -5.03
CA LYS A 145 12.25 26.08 -4.66
C LYS A 145 11.21 26.90 -5.42
N ALA A 146 11.41 28.23 -5.53
CA ALA A 146 10.49 29.09 -6.26
C ALA A 146 10.43 28.75 -7.77
N ALA A 147 11.59 28.52 -8.39
CA ALA A 147 11.67 28.14 -9.79
C ALA A 147 10.97 26.79 -10.05
N LEU A 148 11.23 25.80 -9.19
CA LEU A 148 10.59 24.47 -9.30
C LEU A 148 9.09 24.55 -9.05
N ALA A 149 8.62 25.37 -8.08
CA ALA A 149 7.20 25.61 -7.86
C ALA A 149 6.52 26.21 -9.09
N ALA A 150 7.17 27.22 -9.70
CA ALA A 150 6.66 27.86 -10.90
C ALA A 150 6.55 26.86 -12.07
N SER A 151 7.54 25.99 -12.25
CA SER A 151 7.49 24.95 -13.29
C SER A 151 6.33 23.96 -13.07
N TYR A 152 6.10 23.54 -11.82
CA TYR A 152 5.00 22.62 -11.50
C TYR A 152 3.62 23.25 -11.76
N VAL A 153 3.45 24.53 -11.49
CA VAL A 153 2.22 25.25 -11.84
C VAL A 153 2.07 25.36 -13.36
N LYS A 154 3.15 25.77 -14.06
CA LYS A 154 3.10 26.04 -15.49
C LYS A 154 3.00 24.75 -16.34
N GLU A 155 3.79 23.73 -16.01
CA GLU A 155 3.95 22.54 -16.86
C GLU A 155 3.00 21.41 -16.46
N ARG A 156 2.70 21.29 -15.15
CA ARG A 156 1.85 20.22 -14.61
C ARG A 156 0.44 20.67 -14.23
N GLY A 157 0.18 21.98 -14.28
CA GLY A 157 -1.13 22.56 -13.93
C GLY A 157 -1.52 22.37 -12.48
N LEU A 158 -0.55 22.20 -11.57
CA LEU A 158 -0.83 22.03 -10.15
C LEU A 158 -1.37 23.33 -9.56
N LYS A 159 -2.47 23.24 -8.83
CA LYS A 159 -3.10 24.39 -8.16
C LYS A 159 -2.63 24.56 -6.71
N VAL A 160 -2.04 23.52 -6.14
CA VAL A 160 -1.57 23.52 -4.75
C VAL A 160 -0.13 23.01 -4.73
N ILE A 161 0.73 23.77 -4.05
CA ILE A 161 2.15 23.45 -3.87
C ILE A 161 2.45 23.45 -2.38
N ARG A 162 3.20 22.45 -1.91
CA ARG A 162 3.71 22.39 -0.55
C ARG A 162 5.18 22.77 -0.51
N LEU A 163 5.47 23.88 0.15
CA LEU A 163 6.82 24.38 0.39
C LEU A 163 7.18 24.23 1.86
N ARG A 164 8.43 23.87 2.15
CA ARG A 164 9.03 24.06 3.46
C ARG A 164 9.76 25.40 3.47
N ALA A 165 9.34 26.30 4.35
CA ALA A 165 10.10 27.51 4.64
C ALA A 165 11.28 27.17 5.57
N GLY A 166 12.43 27.79 5.34
CA GLY A 166 13.65 27.62 6.12
C GLY A 166 14.79 26.90 5.38
N ALA A 167 16.00 27.04 5.91
CA ALA A 167 17.17 26.36 5.40
C ALA A 167 17.09 24.84 5.69
N PRO A 168 17.72 23.97 4.86
CA PRO A 168 17.93 22.58 5.21
C PRO A 168 18.65 22.48 6.56
N ALA A 169 18.30 21.45 7.36
CA ALA A 169 19.09 21.15 8.54
C ALA A 169 20.55 20.89 8.13
N ALA A 170 21.50 21.20 9.00
CA ALA A 170 22.94 21.12 8.73
C ALA A 170 23.43 19.74 8.25
N ASN A 171 22.64 18.68 8.48
CA ASN A 171 22.87 17.31 8.03
C ASN A 171 22.21 16.96 6.69
N GLY A 172 21.61 17.92 5.97
CA GLY A 172 20.94 17.69 4.69
C GLY A 172 19.58 17.01 4.78
N THR A 173 19.11 16.66 5.97
CA THR A 173 17.79 16.08 6.17
C THR A 173 16.74 17.17 6.35
N LEU A 174 15.67 17.14 5.58
CA LEU A 174 14.53 18.04 5.71
C LEU A 174 13.68 17.64 6.91
N GLY A 175 14.14 18.06 8.11
CA GLY A 175 13.37 17.93 9.35
C GLY A 175 13.64 16.66 10.13
N GLY A 176 14.51 16.78 11.06
CA GLY A 176 14.69 16.14 12.35
C GLY A 176 14.08 14.76 12.60
N GLY A 177 14.38 13.78 11.81
CA GLY A 177 14.02 12.40 12.10
C GLY A 177 14.77 11.46 11.17
N VAL A 178 15.08 10.28 11.63
CA VAL A 178 15.45 9.14 10.76
C VAL A 178 14.21 8.85 9.92
N GLN A 179 14.03 9.59 8.82
CA GLN A 179 12.89 9.40 7.92
C GLN A 179 13.17 8.32 6.86
N ASP A 180 14.45 8.07 6.62
CA ASP A 180 14.87 7.03 5.68
C ASP A 180 15.65 5.99 6.47
N GLY A 181 15.07 4.83 6.69
CA GLY A 181 15.80 3.67 7.12
C GLY A 181 16.90 3.30 6.13
N PRO A 182 17.78 2.35 6.46
CA PRO A 182 18.79 1.88 5.52
C PRO A 182 18.14 1.50 4.20
N LYS A 183 18.72 1.99 3.09
CA LYS A 183 18.22 1.63 1.75
C LYS A 183 18.30 0.12 1.58
N VAL A 184 17.30 -0.44 0.94
CA VAL A 184 17.28 -1.85 0.53
C VAL A 184 18.21 -1.97 -0.67
N GLU A 185 19.24 -2.81 -0.56
CA GLU A 185 20.13 -3.20 -1.66
C GLU A 185 19.46 -4.25 -2.56
#